data_ad5fa7dc9c2044e7429208ea826bf835
#
_entry.id   ad5fa7dc9c2044e7429208ea826bf835
#
_cell.length_a   1.000
_cell.length_b   1.000
_cell.length_c   1.000
_cell.angle_alpha   90.00
_cell.angle_beta   90.00
_cell.angle_gamma   90.00
#
_symmetry.space_group_name_H-M   'P 1'
#
loop_
_entity.id
_entity.type
_entity.pdbx_description
1 polymer ?
#
loop_
_entity_poly.entity_id
_entity_poly.type
_entity_poly.pdbx_seq_one_letter_code
_entity_poly.pdbx_strand_id
1 'polypeptide(L)'
;IPRIKAAASRFVKAFIGVDIDPLCCIPTTGSMQGTFATFTAWHHAMPEKDTVLFIHPGFPVQTTQCDVIGLKHIGLDIHGYRGAALIQKLEEILSAGNICGIVYSNPNNPSWVCFNEEELKGIAGLADKHDCIILEDLAYFAMDFRRDLSHPFEAPYQATVARYTDKYILAVSGSKAFSYAGQRIGVACISNTLYHRIYPALEKNFGVGEFGNFFCNRLMYTLSSGTTHSVQHAMAALMEAACDGSYNFLNDVKEYGRRAKFMKDVLLANGFYLVYDNDLGAPLADGFYFTVQYPGMNDLELTRELMYYGIAVFPLDTMGSNEQGVRICTSFFSKEQEPMFQERIELFHHQH
;
A
#
# COMPACT_ATOMS: atom_id res chain seq x y z
N ILE A 1 -14.03 -4.02 18.50
CA ILE A 1 -15.37 -3.57 18.94
C ILE A 1 -16.28 -3.37 17.73
N PRO A 2 -17.62 -3.49 17.88
CA PRO A 2 -18.56 -3.36 16.74
C PRO A 2 -18.50 -2.01 16.04
N ARG A 3 -18.28 -0.91 16.77
CA ARG A 3 -18.26 0.44 16.21
C ARG A 3 -17.22 0.63 15.10
N ILE A 4 -15.96 0.18 15.30
CA ILE A 4 -14.92 0.33 14.28
C ILE A 4 -15.22 -0.52 13.02
N LYS A 5 -15.82 -1.69 13.20
CA LYS A 5 -16.23 -2.55 12.10
C LYS A 5 -17.29 -1.86 11.22
N ALA A 6 -18.33 -1.32 11.85
CA ALA A 6 -19.38 -0.57 11.15
C ALA A 6 -18.84 0.72 10.50
N ALA A 7 -17.97 1.46 11.20
CA ALA A 7 -17.34 2.66 10.66
C ALA A 7 -16.45 2.36 9.45
N ALA A 8 -15.64 1.28 9.50
CA ALA A 8 -14.78 0.86 8.40
C ALA A 8 -15.60 0.40 7.18
N SER A 9 -16.65 -0.39 7.39
CA SER A 9 -17.58 -0.81 6.33
C SER A 9 -18.20 0.42 5.63
N ARG A 10 -18.70 1.38 6.40
CA ARG A 10 -19.26 2.62 5.87
C ARG A 10 -18.22 3.47 5.14
N PHE A 11 -16.99 3.56 5.68
CA PHE A 11 -15.88 4.31 5.08
C PHE A 11 -15.45 3.70 3.73
N VAL A 12 -15.33 2.38 3.65
CA VAL A 12 -15.06 1.67 2.40
C VAL A 12 -16.15 1.97 1.37
N LYS A 13 -17.43 1.91 1.75
CA LYS A 13 -18.52 2.26 0.86
C LYS A 13 -18.45 3.74 0.42
N ALA A 14 -18.18 4.65 1.36
CA ALA A 14 -18.17 6.08 1.10
C ALA A 14 -17.06 6.52 0.12
N PHE A 15 -15.87 5.93 0.20
CA PHE A 15 -14.69 6.43 -0.54
C PHE A 15 -14.11 5.44 -1.55
N ILE A 16 -14.51 4.16 -1.48
CA ILE A 16 -14.10 3.09 -2.42
C ILE A 16 -15.28 2.66 -3.30
N GLY A 17 -16.52 2.84 -2.83
CA GLY A 17 -17.74 2.47 -3.54
C GLY A 17 -18.02 0.96 -3.52
N VAL A 18 -17.51 0.23 -2.51
CA VAL A 18 -17.68 -1.22 -2.34
C VAL A 18 -18.43 -1.53 -1.06
N ASP A 19 -19.37 -2.45 -1.11
CA ASP A 19 -20.13 -2.92 0.06
C ASP A 19 -19.39 -4.10 0.72
N ILE A 20 -18.97 -3.92 1.97
CA ILE A 20 -18.36 -4.96 2.81
C ILE A 20 -19.16 -5.07 4.11
N ASP A 21 -19.52 -6.31 4.51
CA ASP A 21 -20.17 -6.54 5.79
C ASP A 21 -19.26 -6.08 6.94
N PRO A 22 -19.77 -5.36 7.94
CA PRO A 22 -19.00 -5.00 9.14
C PRO A 22 -18.28 -6.19 9.81
N LEU A 23 -18.84 -7.40 9.72
CA LEU A 23 -18.19 -8.61 10.22
C LEU A 23 -16.82 -8.82 9.55
N CYS A 24 -16.72 -8.54 8.26
CA CYS A 24 -15.53 -8.74 7.43
C CYS A 24 -14.46 -7.63 7.60
N CYS A 25 -14.75 -6.58 8.38
CA CYS A 25 -13.82 -5.52 8.74
C CYS A 25 -13.15 -5.85 10.07
N ILE A 26 -11.88 -6.24 10.05
CA ILE A 26 -11.15 -6.73 11.21
C ILE A 26 -10.11 -5.68 11.64
N PRO A 27 -10.25 -5.05 12.84
CA PRO A 27 -9.27 -4.10 13.33
C PRO A 27 -7.92 -4.78 13.62
N THR A 28 -6.83 -4.10 13.28
CA THR A 28 -5.46 -4.60 13.39
C THR A 28 -4.57 -3.57 14.09
N THR A 29 -3.49 -4.01 14.71
CA THR A 29 -2.46 -3.14 15.30
C THR A 29 -1.58 -2.56 14.18
N GLY A 30 -2.13 -1.57 13.45
CA GLY A 30 -1.63 -1.09 12.18
C GLY A 30 -1.79 -2.13 11.06
N SER A 31 -1.63 -1.70 9.80
CA SER A 31 -1.64 -2.63 8.64
C SER A 31 -0.56 -3.71 8.73
N MET A 32 0.55 -3.46 9.44
CA MET A 32 1.63 -4.43 9.67
C MET A 32 1.15 -5.74 10.29
N GLN A 33 0.29 -5.70 11.31
CA GLN A 33 -0.29 -6.92 11.88
C GLN A 33 -1.27 -7.56 10.89
N GLY A 34 -2.03 -6.75 10.15
CA GLY A 34 -2.95 -7.24 9.12
C GLY A 34 -2.24 -7.97 7.99
N THR A 35 -1.11 -7.44 7.49
CA THR A 35 -0.32 -8.09 6.44
C THR A 35 0.33 -9.38 6.93
N PHE A 36 0.89 -9.39 8.15
CA PHE A 36 1.44 -10.61 8.75
C PHE A 36 0.38 -11.71 8.91
N ALA A 37 -0.81 -11.33 9.42
CA ALA A 37 -1.93 -12.27 9.54
C ALA A 37 -2.41 -12.77 8.17
N THR A 38 -2.41 -11.90 7.14
CA THR A 38 -2.77 -12.27 5.76
C THR A 38 -1.81 -13.33 5.21
N PHE A 39 -0.50 -13.10 5.30
CA PHE A 39 0.50 -14.05 4.80
C PHE A 39 0.44 -15.37 5.57
N THR A 40 0.27 -15.32 6.88
CA THR A 40 0.08 -16.52 7.70
C THR A 40 -1.18 -17.27 7.30
N ALA A 41 -2.29 -16.58 7.05
CA ALA A 41 -3.52 -17.20 6.59
C ALA A 41 -3.36 -17.88 5.23
N TRP A 42 -2.69 -17.24 4.26
CA TRP A 42 -2.41 -17.82 2.95
C TRP A 42 -1.55 -19.07 3.04
N HIS A 43 -0.46 -19.02 3.83
CA HIS A 43 0.42 -20.16 4.05
C HIS A 43 -0.33 -21.40 4.55
N HIS A 44 -1.29 -21.22 5.43
CA HIS A 44 -2.04 -22.33 6.01
C HIS A 44 -3.29 -22.72 5.21
N ALA A 45 -3.92 -21.78 4.51
CA ALA A 45 -5.12 -22.03 3.73
C ALA A 45 -4.84 -22.75 2.40
N MET A 46 -3.69 -22.46 1.79
CA MET A 46 -3.31 -22.91 0.44
C MET A 46 -1.92 -23.57 0.45
N PRO A 47 -1.73 -24.72 1.12
CA PRO A 47 -0.41 -25.33 1.27
C PRO A 47 0.23 -25.76 -0.05
N GLU A 48 -0.55 -25.93 -1.11
CA GLU A 48 -0.07 -26.22 -2.47
C GLU A 48 0.45 -24.98 -3.20
N LYS A 49 0.18 -23.77 -2.67
CA LYS A 49 0.62 -22.48 -3.22
C LYS A 49 1.51 -21.79 -2.21
N ASP A 50 2.80 -21.95 -2.36
CA ASP A 50 3.80 -21.61 -1.36
C ASP A 50 4.50 -20.26 -1.59
N THR A 51 4.05 -19.49 -2.58
CA THR A 51 4.75 -18.29 -3.02
C THR A 51 3.82 -17.07 -3.08
N VAL A 52 4.28 -15.93 -2.59
CA VAL A 52 3.63 -14.61 -2.72
C VAL A 52 4.28 -13.82 -3.85
N LEU A 53 3.49 -13.21 -4.71
CA LEU A 53 3.94 -12.30 -5.75
C LEU A 53 3.80 -10.85 -5.28
N PHE A 54 4.92 -10.14 -5.16
CA PHE A 54 4.94 -8.71 -4.88
C PHE A 54 5.08 -7.91 -6.18
N ILE A 55 4.21 -6.93 -6.39
CA ILE A 55 4.41 -5.93 -7.43
C ILE A 55 5.32 -4.84 -6.84
N HIS A 56 6.58 -4.89 -7.23
CA HIS A 56 7.64 -4.00 -6.77
C HIS A 56 7.74 -2.71 -7.60
N PRO A 57 8.39 -1.66 -7.05
CA PRO A 57 8.93 -1.58 -5.71
C PRO A 57 7.82 -1.56 -4.66
N GLY A 58 8.14 -1.96 -3.42
CA GLY A 58 7.14 -2.12 -2.36
C GLY A 58 7.69 -1.86 -0.96
N PHE A 59 6.84 -2.09 0.04
CA PHE A 59 7.22 -1.92 1.43
C PHE A 59 8.05 -3.13 1.90
N PRO A 60 9.35 -2.97 2.21
CA PRO A 60 10.28 -4.11 2.37
C PRO A 60 9.96 -5.02 3.57
N VAL A 61 9.24 -4.49 4.57
CA VAL A 61 8.89 -5.31 5.74
C VAL A 61 7.90 -6.43 5.40
N GLN A 62 7.13 -6.29 4.32
CA GLN A 62 6.19 -7.33 3.90
C GLN A 62 6.92 -8.59 3.38
N THR A 63 8.03 -8.45 2.66
CA THR A 63 8.88 -9.59 2.26
C THR A 63 9.54 -10.23 3.48
N THR A 64 10.06 -9.44 4.41
CA THR A 64 10.59 -9.94 5.69
C THR A 64 9.53 -10.72 6.49
N GLN A 65 8.25 -10.31 6.44
CA GLN A 65 7.17 -11.08 7.08
C GLN A 65 7.01 -12.46 6.43
N CYS A 66 7.12 -12.56 5.12
CA CYS A 66 7.10 -13.86 4.42
C CYS A 66 8.28 -14.74 4.87
N ASP A 67 9.50 -14.18 4.96
CA ASP A 67 10.69 -14.90 5.43
C ASP A 67 10.49 -15.48 6.84
N VAL A 68 9.96 -14.66 7.76
CA VAL A 68 9.69 -15.07 9.15
C VAL A 68 8.67 -16.22 9.22
N ILE A 69 7.68 -16.21 8.33
CA ILE A 69 6.64 -17.24 8.25
C ILE A 69 7.17 -18.52 7.54
N GLY A 70 8.21 -18.41 6.74
CA GLY A 70 8.70 -19.49 5.85
C GLY A 70 7.91 -19.59 4.55
N LEU A 71 7.24 -18.51 4.14
CA LEU A 71 6.50 -18.40 2.89
C LEU A 71 7.41 -17.80 1.82
N LYS A 72 7.55 -18.47 0.69
CA LYS A 72 8.37 -17.97 -0.43
C LYS A 72 7.77 -16.69 -1.00
N HIS A 73 8.61 -15.86 -1.57
CA HIS A 73 8.15 -14.68 -2.30
C HIS A 73 8.99 -14.40 -3.54
N ILE A 74 8.37 -13.76 -4.52
CA ILE A 74 9.00 -13.26 -5.74
C ILE A 74 8.52 -11.84 -6.01
N GLY A 75 9.31 -11.05 -6.73
CA GLY A 75 9.00 -9.68 -7.11
C GLY A 75 8.83 -9.50 -8.61
N LEU A 76 7.94 -8.62 -9.01
CA LEU A 76 7.83 -8.06 -10.36
C LEU A 76 7.98 -6.54 -10.26
N ASP A 77 9.10 -6.00 -10.73
CA ASP A 77 9.28 -4.55 -10.82
C ASP A 77 8.45 -3.95 -11.96
N ILE A 78 7.64 -2.94 -11.64
CA ILE A 78 6.75 -2.27 -12.59
C ILE A 78 7.46 -1.22 -13.48
N HIS A 79 8.74 -0.95 -13.30
CA HIS A 79 9.45 0.08 -14.06
C HIS A 79 9.25 -0.11 -15.59
N GLY A 80 9.44 -1.34 -16.06
CA GLY A 80 9.24 -1.70 -17.47
C GLY A 80 7.84 -2.21 -17.83
N TYR A 81 6.91 -2.31 -16.87
CA TYR A 81 5.64 -3.02 -17.06
C TYR A 81 4.45 -2.21 -16.55
N ARG A 82 3.75 -1.54 -17.47
CA ARG A 82 2.51 -0.83 -17.18
C ARG A 82 1.42 -1.21 -18.20
N GLY A 83 0.17 -1.03 -17.85
CA GLY A 83 -0.97 -1.36 -18.72
C GLY A 83 -0.99 -2.82 -19.15
N ALA A 84 -1.16 -3.08 -20.44
CA ALA A 84 -1.24 -4.44 -20.98
C ALA A 84 0.05 -5.26 -20.75
N ALA A 85 1.23 -4.62 -20.75
CA ALA A 85 2.50 -5.30 -20.51
C ALA A 85 2.59 -5.83 -19.08
N LEU A 86 2.04 -5.10 -18.09
CA LEU A 86 1.93 -5.57 -16.71
C LEU A 86 1.07 -6.83 -16.63
N ILE A 87 -0.10 -6.82 -17.25
CA ILE A 87 -1.04 -7.95 -17.21
C ILE A 87 -0.44 -9.19 -17.89
N GLN A 88 0.21 -9.01 -19.03
CA GLN A 88 0.91 -10.11 -19.70
C GLN A 88 2.01 -10.70 -18.82
N LYS A 89 2.80 -9.86 -18.15
CA LYS A 89 3.90 -10.33 -17.30
C LYS A 89 3.40 -11.04 -16.05
N LEU A 90 2.33 -10.54 -15.44
CA LEU A 90 1.66 -11.20 -14.33
C LEU A 90 1.11 -12.57 -14.73
N GLU A 91 0.49 -12.70 -15.91
CA GLU A 91 -0.01 -13.97 -16.44
C GLU A 91 1.12 -15.00 -16.59
N GLU A 92 2.28 -14.60 -17.15
CA GLU A 92 3.45 -15.48 -17.28
C GLU A 92 3.87 -16.05 -15.91
N ILE A 93 3.94 -15.20 -14.89
CA ILE A 93 4.35 -15.59 -13.53
C ILE A 93 3.29 -16.49 -12.87
N LEU A 94 2.03 -16.10 -12.94
CA LEU A 94 0.92 -16.83 -12.30
C LEU A 94 0.67 -18.20 -12.93
N SER A 95 1.05 -18.40 -14.19
CA SER A 95 0.94 -19.68 -14.89
C SER A 95 1.79 -20.80 -14.27
N ALA A 96 2.74 -20.49 -13.40
CA ALA A 96 3.47 -21.49 -12.60
C ALA A 96 2.57 -22.23 -11.60
N GLY A 97 1.42 -21.67 -11.22
CA GLY A 97 0.39 -22.31 -10.40
C GLY A 97 0.67 -22.36 -8.89
N ASN A 98 1.81 -21.88 -8.43
CA ASN A 98 2.22 -21.92 -7.01
C ASN A 98 2.03 -20.60 -6.26
N ILE A 99 1.45 -19.57 -6.88
CA ILE A 99 1.21 -18.26 -6.27
C ILE A 99 -0.07 -18.28 -5.44
N CYS A 100 0.03 -18.03 -4.13
CA CYS A 100 -1.12 -17.91 -3.22
C CYS A 100 -1.74 -16.51 -3.24
N GLY A 101 -0.93 -15.47 -3.44
CA GLY A 101 -1.44 -14.10 -3.43
C GLY A 101 -0.55 -13.11 -4.15
N ILE A 102 -1.17 -11.97 -4.50
CA ILE A 102 -0.56 -10.81 -5.14
C ILE A 102 -0.62 -9.63 -4.17
N VAL A 103 0.48 -8.91 -3.99
CA VAL A 103 0.60 -7.78 -3.04
C VAL A 103 1.09 -6.54 -3.76
N TYR A 104 0.43 -5.42 -3.54
CA TYR A 104 0.86 -4.10 -3.98
C TYR A 104 0.21 -3.00 -3.14
N SER A 105 0.74 -1.77 -3.21
CA SER A 105 0.11 -0.56 -2.67
C SER A 105 -0.38 0.37 -3.78
N ASN A 106 -1.49 1.09 -3.53
CA ASN A 106 -2.09 2.02 -4.50
C ASN A 106 -2.65 3.28 -3.79
N PRO A 107 -2.03 4.47 -3.92
CA PRO A 107 -0.75 4.77 -4.61
C PRO A 107 0.42 3.94 -4.12
N ASN A 108 1.39 3.71 -5.01
CA ASN A 108 2.52 2.85 -4.71
C ASN A 108 3.55 3.53 -3.78
N ASN A 109 4.06 2.81 -2.81
CA ASN A 109 5.24 3.18 -2.04
C ASN A 109 6.43 2.33 -2.56
N PRO A 110 7.48 2.92 -3.12
CA PRO A 110 7.89 4.34 -3.07
C PRO A 110 7.59 5.17 -4.33
N SER A 111 7.16 4.54 -5.44
CA SER A 111 7.16 5.19 -6.76
C SER A 111 6.10 6.28 -6.93
N TRP A 112 5.04 6.23 -6.14
CA TRP A 112 3.82 7.04 -6.25
C TRP A 112 3.04 6.83 -7.55
N VAL A 113 3.36 5.78 -8.28
CA VAL A 113 2.57 5.31 -9.41
C VAL A 113 1.19 4.86 -8.91
N CYS A 114 0.13 5.21 -9.64
CA CYS A 114 -1.23 4.78 -9.35
C CYS A 114 -1.72 3.82 -10.44
N PHE A 115 -2.17 2.63 -10.04
CA PHE A 115 -2.81 1.71 -10.99
C PHE A 115 -4.14 2.27 -11.45
N ASN A 116 -4.40 2.23 -12.75
CA ASN A 116 -5.66 2.63 -13.32
C ASN A 116 -6.68 1.48 -13.29
N GLU A 117 -7.93 1.78 -13.68
CA GLU A 117 -9.02 0.78 -13.65
C GLU A 117 -8.76 -0.41 -14.56
N GLU A 118 -8.12 -0.21 -15.72
CA GLU A 118 -7.84 -1.31 -16.67
C GLU A 118 -6.76 -2.26 -16.13
N GLU A 119 -5.72 -1.72 -15.49
CA GLU A 119 -4.71 -2.52 -14.80
C GLU A 119 -5.36 -3.31 -13.65
N LEU A 120 -6.19 -2.66 -12.84
CA LEU A 120 -6.87 -3.30 -11.70
C LEU A 120 -7.86 -4.39 -12.16
N LYS A 121 -8.60 -4.17 -13.25
CA LYS A 121 -9.45 -5.21 -13.88
C LYS A 121 -8.61 -6.40 -14.36
N GLY A 122 -7.47 -6.13 -15.00
CA GLY A 122 -6.56 -7.17 -15.45
C GLY A 122 -6.02 -7.99 -14.29
N ILE A 123 -5.53 -7.34 -13.22
CA ILE A 123 -5.04 -8.01 -12.00
C ILE A 123 -6.16 -8.85 -11.37
N ALA A 124 -7.38 -8.30 -11.26
CA ALA A 124 -8.54 -9.02 -10.72
C ALA A 124 -8.87 -10.27 -11.54
N GLY A 125 -8.93 -10.14 -12.88
CA GLY A 125 -9.19 -11.27 -13.77
C GLY A 125 -8.15 -12.38 -13.66
N LEU A 126 -6.87 -12.02 -13.49
CA LEU A 126 -5.80 -12.98 -13.26
C LEU A 126 -5.92 -13.65 -11.88
N ALA A 127 -6.25 -12.91 -10.84
CA ALA A 127 -6.48 -13.48 -9.52
C ALA A 127 -7.64 -14.48 -9.52
N ASP A 128 -8.71 -14.18 -10.26
CA ASP A 128 -9.85 -15.11 -10.42
C ASP A 128 -9.44 -16.36 -11.21
N LYS A 129 -8.73 -16.19 -12.31
CA LYS A 129 -8.26 -17.28 -13.17
C LYS A 129 -7.31 -18.24 -12.45
N HIS A 130 -6.37 -17.72 -11.71
CA HIS A 130 -5.34 -18.49 -11.04
C HIS A 130 -5.64 -18.80 -9.56
N ASP A 131 -6.84 -18.45 -9.10
CA ASP A 131 -7.28 -18.62 -7.69
C ASP A 131 -6.27 -18.07 -6.68
N CYS A 132 -5.83 -16.82 -6.86
CA CYS A 132 -4.98 -16.08 -5.96
C CYS A 132 -5.78 -15.07 -5.15
N ILE A 133 -5.30 -14.69 -3.97
CA ILE A 133 -5.90 -13.62 -3.17
C ILE A 133 -5.06 -12.35 -3.34
N ILE A 134 -5.71 -11.19 -3.50
CA ILE A 134 -5.02 -9.91 -3.62
C ILE A 134 -5.01 -9.22 -2.25
N LEU A 135 -3.82 -8.81 -1.81
CA LEU A 135 -3.65 -7.85 -0.72
C LEU A 135 -3.36 -6.48 -1.33
N GLU A 136 -4.35 -5.61 -1.32
CA GLU A 136 -4.20 -4.22 -1.74
C GLU A 136 -3.92 -3.35 -0.52
N ASP A 137 -2.68 -2.85 -0.41
CA ASP A 137 -2.27 -1.98 0.69
C ASP A 137 -2.68 -0.53 0.40
N LEU A 138 -3.71 -0.07 1.08
CA LEU A 138 -4.28 1.28 0.99
C LEU A 138 -3.75 2.21 2.09
N ALA A 139 -2.48 2.05 2.49
CA ALA A 139 -1.86 2.91 3.49
C ALA A 139 -1.87 4.40 3.08
N TYR A 140 -1.84 4.69 1.79
CA TYR A 140 -1.89 6.05 1.20
C TYR A 140 -3.26 6.35 0.60
N PHE A 141 -4.29 5.94 1.30
CA PHE A 141 -5.68 6.04 0.90
C PHE A 141 -6.05 7.44 0.42
N ALA A 142 -6.68 7.52 -0.76
CA ALA A 142 -7.15 8.74 -1.41
C ALA A 142 -6.07 9.82 -1.70
N MET A 143 -4.78 9.47 -1.69
CA MET A 143 -3.69 10.41 -1.94
C MET A 143 -3.25 10.48 -3.43
N ASP A 144 -4.14 10.16 -4.36
CA ASP A 144 -4.01 10.59 -5.77
C ASP A 144 -4.57 12.00 -5.92
N PHE A 145 -3.75 13.01 -5.64
CA PHE A 145 -4.16 14.42 -5.64
C PHE A 145 -4.46 15.00 -7.02
N ARG A 146 -4.36 14.22 -8.10
CA ARG A 146 -4.85 14.60 -9.43
C ARG A 146 -6.37 14.56 -9.51
N ARG A 147 -7.02 13.92 -8.54
CA ARG A 147 -8.47 13.76 -8.42
C ARG A 147 -8.96 14.29 -7.09
N ASP A 148 -10.16 14.81 -7.05
CA ASP A 148 -10.83 15.12 -5.78
C ASP A 148 -11.54 13.87 -5.26
N LEU A 149 -10.94 13.19 -4.33
CA LEU A 149 -11.45 11.98 -3.67
C LEU A 149 -12.06 12.30 -2.29
N SER A 150 -12.38 13.55 -2.02
CA SER A 150 -12.81 14.02 -0.69
C SER A 150 -14.31 13.89 -0.43
N HIS A 151 -15.11 13.56 -1.45
CA HIS A 151 -16.57 13.53 -1.35
C HIS A 151 -17.08 12.12 -1.01
N PRO A 152 -17.61 11.91 0.22
CA PRO A 152 -18.12 10.60 0.61
C PRO A 152 -19.37 10.25 -0.21
N PHE A 153 -19.47 8.99 -0.64
CA PHE A 153 -20.57 8.41 -1.43
C PHE A 153 -20.76 9.00 -2.84
N GLU A 154 -19.81 9.77 -3.33
CA GLU A 154 -19.82 10.38 -4.65
C GLU A 154 -18.56 10.00 -5.43
N ALA A 155 -18.70 9.80 -6.74
CA ALA A 155 -17.54 9.61 -7.62
C ALA A 155 -16.80 10.96 -7.83
N PRO A 156 -15.49 10.94 -8.10
CA PRO A 156 -14.67 9.74 -8.26
C PRO A 156 -14.31 9.06 -6.92
N TYR A 157 -14.21 7.73 -6.95
CA TYR A 157 -13.76 6.95 -5.81
C TYR A 157 -12.26 6.59 -5.93
N GLN A 158 -11.63 6.20 -4.82
CA GLN A 158 -10.32 5.55 -4.84
C GLN A 158 -10.38 4.34 -5.79
N ALA A 159 -9.44 4.28 -6.74
CA ALA A 159 -9.30 3.12 -7.60
C ALA A 159 -8.87 1.90 -6.77
N THR A 160 -9.51 0.75 -7.00
CA THR A 160 -9.29 -0.47 -6.23
C THR A 160 -9.66 -1.72 -7.02
N VAL A 161 -8.94 -2.80 -6.75
CA VAL A 161 -9.27 -4.13 -7.29
C VAL A 161 -10.60 -4.67 -6.78
N ALA A 162 -11.06 -4.22 -5.60
CA ALA A 162 -12.27 -4.70 -4.93
C ALA A 162 -13.58 -4.50 -5.72
N ARG A 163 -13.54 -3.72 -6.81
CA ARG A 163 -14.68 -3.56 -7.72
C ARG A 163 -14.79 -4.65 -8.78
N TYR A 164 -13.74 -5.48 -8.95
CA TYR A 164 -13.61 -6.37 -10.10
C TYR A 164 -13.45 -7.84 -9.72
N THR A 165 -13.21 -8.15 -8.45
CA THR A 165 -13.11 -9.51 -7.91
C THR A 165 -13.56 -9.55 -6.47
N ASP A 166 -13.90 -10.74 -5.98
CA ASP A 166 -14.16 -11.03 -4.56
C ASP A 166 -12.95 -11.66 -3.85
N LYS A 167 -11.81 -11.77 -4.51
CA LYS A 167 -10.58 -12.37 -3.94
C LYS A 167 -9.62 -11.31 -3.42
N TYR A 168 -10.09 -10.48 -2.50
CA TYR A 168 -9.27 -9.38 -1.99
C TYR A 168 -9.30 -9.21 -0.47
N ILE A 169 -8.24 -8.63 0.03
CA ILE A 169 -8.13 -8.02 1.36
C ILE A 169 -7.61 -6.59 1.16
N LEU A 170 -8.36 -5.59 1.64
CA LEU A 170 -7.91 -4.20 1.65
C LEU A 170 -7.28 -3.90 3.01
N ALA A 171 -6.03 -3.44 3.02
CA ALA A 171 -5.37 -2.97 4.23
C ALA A 171 -5.60 -1.46 4.40
N VAL A 172 -6.68 -1.08 5.08
CA VAL A 172 -7.03 0.32 5.36
C VAL A 172 -6.27 0.79 6.61
N SER A 173 -5.38 1.75 6.44
CA SER A 173 -4.51 2.23 7.52
C SER A 173 -4.88 3.62 8.01
N GLY A 174 -4.91 3.83 9.33
CA GLY A 174 -4.98 5.16 9.93
C GLY A 174 -3.66 5.94 9.89
N SER A 175 -2.55 5.26 9.56
CA SER A 175 -1.20 5.81 9.72
C SER A 175 -0.94 7.06 8.89
N LYS A 176 -1.45 7.13 7.65
CA LYS A 176 -1.14 8.21 6.71
C LYS A 176 -2.35 9.11 6.46
N ALA A 177 -3.48 8.54 6.06
CA ALA A 177 -4.69 9.31 5.74
C ALA A 177 -5.19 10.16 6.93
N PHE A 178 -5.05 9.65 8.15
CA PHE A 178 -5.45 10.35 9.38
C PHE A 178 -4.26 10.82 10.24
N SER A 179 -3.03 10.79 9.70
CA SER A 179 -1.80 11.12 10.45
C SER A 179 -1.67 10.38 11.80
N TYR A 180 -2.16 9.13 11.85
CA TYR A 180 -2.39 8.36 13.08
C TYR A 180 -1.38 7.21 13.25
N ALA A 181 -0.17 7.36 12.67
CA ALA A 181 0.84 6.30 12.60
C ALA A 181 1.27 5.77 13.97
N GLY A 182 1.45 6.67 14.95
CA GLY A 182 1.89 6.31 16.31
C GLY A 182 0.86 5.51 17.10
N GLN A 183 -0.41 5.57 16.75
CA GLN A 183 -1.50 4.90 17.48
C GLN A 183 -1.68 3.43 17.07
N ARG A 184 -0.98 2.97 16.06
CA ARG A 184 -0.94 1.57 15.62
C ARG A 184 -2.32 0.98 15.36
N ILE A 185 -3.09 1.60 14.47
CA ILE A 185 -4.44 1.14 14.08
C ILE A 185 -4.60 1.05 12.56
N GLY A 186 -5.23 -0.02 12.12
CA GLY A 186 -5.69 -0.27 10.76
C GLY A 186 -6.87 -1.22 10.79
N VAL A 187 -7.42 -1.49 9.61
CA VAL A 187 -8.50 -2.46 9.43
C VAL A 187 -8.19 -3.31 8.21
N ALA A 188 -8.18 -4.62 8.37
CA ALA A 188 -8.19 -5.56 7.26
C ALA A 188 -9.65 -5.76 6.83
N CYS A 189 -9.99 -5.27 5.64
CA CYS A 189 -11.31 -5.41 5.04
C CYS A 189 -11.27 -6.57 4.05
N ILE A 190 -11.77 -7.73 4.47
CA ILE A 190 -11.83 -8.96 3.67
C ILE A 190 -13.13 -8.94 2.88
N SER A 191 -13.12 -9.30 1.58
CA SER A 191 -14.38 -9.41 0.83
C SER A 191 -15.36 -10.38 1.49
N ASN A 192 -16.64 -10.12 1.34
CA ASN A 192 -17.68 -10.99 1.95
C ASN A 192 -17.52 -12.44 1.48
N THR A 193 -17.29 -12.67 0.20
CA THR A 193 -17.09 -14.01 -0.38
C THR A 193 -15.86 -14.70 0.18
N LEU A 194 -14.73 -14.01 0.24
CA LEU A 194 -13.48 -14.57 0.76
C LEU A 194 -13.57 -14.84 2.27
N TYR A 195 -14.23 -13.98 3.03
CA TYR A 195 -14.41 -14.16 4.47
C TYR A 195 -15.08 -15.49 4.78
N HIS A 196 -16.15 -15.83 4.05
CA HIS A 196 -16.93 -17.05 4.24
C HIS A 196 -16.40 -18.27 3.45
N ARG A 197 -15.34 -18.10 2.67
CA ARG A 197 -14.74 -19.20 1.92
C ARG A 197 -14.16 -20.24 2.85
N ILE A 198 -14.50 -21.51 2.59
CA ILE A 198 -14.00 -22.68 3.34
C ILE A 198 -12.71 -23.19 2.69
N TYR A 199 -11.69 -23.34 3.50
CA TYR A 199 -10.42 -23.96 3.13
C TYR A 199 -10.23 -25.28 3.88
N PRO A 200 -10.22 -26.43 3.19
CA PRO A 200 -10.09 -27.74 3.85
C PRO A 200 -8.82 -27.89 4.69
N ALA A 201 -7.72 -27.26 4.28
CA ALA A 201 -6.47 -27.27 5.03
C ALA A 201 -6.58 -26.58 6.40
N LEU A 202 -7.34 -25.47 6.48
CA LEU A 202 -7.62 -24.78 7.74
C LEU A 202 -8.48 -25.64 8.66
N GLU A 203 -9.54 -26.26 8.12
CA GLU A 203 -10.40 -27.17 8.88
C GLU A 203 -9.59 -28.35 9.46
N LYS A 204 -8.80 -29.00 8.61
CA LYS A 204 -7.97 -30.15 8.99
C LYS A 204 -6.98 -29.81 10.10
N ASN A 205 -6.29 -28.68 9.99
CA ASN A 205 -5.15 -28.36 10.85
C ASN A 205 -5.56 -27.57 12.10
N PHE A 206 -6.65 -26.80 12.06
CA PHE A 206 -7.05 -25.86 13.11
C PHE A 206 -8.48 -26.02 13.59
N GLY A 207 -9.28 -26.90 12.98
CA GLY A 207 -10.70 -27.11 13.31
C GLY A 207 -11.59 -25.90 12.96
N VAL A 208 -11.14 -25.04 12.04
CA VAL A 208 -11.87 -23.85 11.59
C VAL A 208 -11.57 -23.66 10.11
N GLY A 209 -12.50 -24.05 9.24
CA GLY A 209 -12.32 -23.99 7.78
C GLY A 209 -12.60 -22.61 7.16
N GLU A 210 -13.47 -21.81 7.78
CA GLU A 210 -13.88 -20.50 7.27
C GLU A 210 -12.71 -19.49 7.40
N PHE A 211 -12.31 -18.88 6.27
CA PHE A 211 -11.13 -18.01 6.21
C PHE A 211 -11.20 -16.83 7.19
N GLY A 212 -12.30 -16.10 7.21
CA GLY A 212 -12.47 -14.95 8.09
C GLY A 212 -12.49 -15.32 9.57
N ASN A 213 -13.10 -16.45 9.92
CA ASN A 213 -13.10 -16.96 11.29
C ASN A 213 -11.68 -17.37 11.72
N PHE A 214 -10.93 -18.07 10.85
CA PHE A 214 -9.52 -18.39 11.09
C PHE A 214 -8.70 -17.12 11.27
N PHE A 215 -8.84 -16.16 10.36
CA PHE A 215 -8.12 -14.88 10.43
C PHE A 215 -8.40 -14.15 11.74
N CYS A 216 -9.67 -13.99 12.11
CA CYS A 216 -10.07 -13.23 13.33
C CYS A 216 -9.76 -13.98 14.61
N ASN A 217 -10.25 -15.22 14.75
CA ASN A 217 -10.31 -15.93 16.01
C ASN A 217 -9.13 -16.86 16.26
N ARG A 218 -8.35 -17.20 15.24
CA ARG A 218 -7.09 -17.92 15.41
C ARG A 218 -5.90 -16.98 15.33
N LEU A 219 -5.72 -16.26 14.22
CA LEU A 219 -4.51 -15.43 14.02
C LEU A 219 -4.55 -14.16 14.84
N MET A 220 -5.55 -13.29 14.66
CA MET A 220 -5.58 -12.00 15.34
C MET A 220 -5.67 -12.15 16.87
N TYR A 221 -6.45 -13.11 17.35
CA TYR A 221 -6.55 -13.38 18.79
C TYR A 221 -5.21 -13.91 19.34
N THR A 222 -4.55 -14.81 18.64
CA THR A 222 -3.25 -15.38 19.05
C THR A 222 -2.12 -14.35 19.02
N LEU A 223 -2.12 -13.44 18.04
CA LEU A 223 -1.08 -12.43 17.89
C LEU A 223 -1.13 -11.34 18.98
N SER A 224 -2.34 -10.94 19.42
CA SER A 224 -2.46 -9.78 20.31
C SER A 224 -3.68 -9.80 21.23
N SER A 225 -4.49 -10.87 21.21
CA SER A 225 -5.79 -10.91 21.93
C SER A 225 -6.76 -9.79 21.54
N GLY A 226 -6.48 -9.09 20.44
CA GLY A 226 -7.26 -7.97 19.93
C GLY A 226 -6.44 -6.69 19.81
N THR A 227 -7.12 -5.59 19.46
CA THR A 227 -6.54 -4.27 19.25
C THR A 227 -7.02 -3.31 20.34
N THR A 228 -6.21 -2.34 20.75
CA THR A 228 -6.50 -1.35 21.79
C THR A 228 -7.85 -0.66 21.57
N HIS A 229 -8.76 -0.75 22.52
CA HIS A 229 -10.14 -0.24 22.41
C HIS A 229 -10.23 1.27 22.26
N SER A 230 -9.44 2.04 23.02
CA SER A 230 -9.42 3.52 22.91
C SER A 230 -9.09 3.98 21.50
N VAL A 231 -8.10 3.33 20.87
CA VAL A 231 -7.66 3.65 19.50
C VAL A 231 -8.70 3.22 18.45
N GLN A 232 -9.39 2.09 18.68
CA GLN A 232 -10.52 1.69 17.83
C GLN A 232 -11.66 2.72 17.87
N HIS A 233 -11.99 3.26 19.05
CA HIS A 233 -13.01 4.31 19.18
C HIS A 233 -12.60 5.61 18.47
N ALA A 234 -11.33 6.01 18.61
CA ALA A 234 -10.81 7.20 17.96
C ALA A 234 -10.81 7.07 16.43
N MET A 235 -10.32 5.94 15.88
CA MET A 235 -10.33 5.68 14.44
C MET A 235 -11.76 5.61 13.90
N ALA A 236 -12.69 4.98 14.62
CA ALA A 236 -14.09 4.95 14.24
C ALA A 236 -14.68 6.35 14.14
N ALA A 237 -14.41 7.23 15.12
CA ALA A 237 -14.90 8.61 15.12
C ALA A 237 -14.36 9.40 13.92
N LEU A 238 -13.07 9.22 13.54
CA LEU A 238 -12.49 9.84 12.34
C LEU A 238 -13.17 9.35 11.06
N MET A 239 -13.40 8.04 10.93
CA MET A 239 -14.09 7.46 9.78
C MET A 239 -15.55 7.93 9.69
N GLU A 240 -16.27 7.96 10.82
CA GLU A 240 -17.65 8.44 10.90
C GLU A 240 -17.73 9.90 10.47
N ALA A 241 -16.87 10.78 11.02
CA ALA A 241 -16.83 12.19 10.69
C ALA A 241 -16.49 12.45 9.20
N ALA A 242 -15.58 11.64 8.63
CA ALA A 242 -15.28 11.68 7.20
C ALA A 242 -16.49 11.29 6.36
N CYS A 243 -17.20 10.22 6.73
CA CYS A 243 -18.42 9.78 6.04
C CYS A 243 -19.60 10.76 6.17
N ASP A 244 -19.65 11.53 7.26
CA ASP A 244 -20.68 12.54 7.49
C ASP A 244 -20.34 13.89 6.81
N GLY A 245 -19.15 14.00 6.19
CA GLY A 245 -18.67 15.23 5.58
C GLY A 245 -18.26 16.32 6.57
N SER A 246 -18.29 16.04 7.88
CA SER A 246 -17.88 16.99 8.92
C SER A 246 -16.36 17.08 9.09
N TYR A 247 -15.61 16.14 8.55
CA TYR A 247 -14.16 16.12 8.53
C TYR A 247 -13.62 15.70 7.16
N ASN A 248 -12.94 16.61 6.49
CA ASN A 248 -12.24 16.33 5.24
C ASN A 248 -10.76 16.03 5.53
N PHE A 249 -10.43 14.76 5.71
CA PHE A 249 -9.07 14.31 6.01
C PHE A 249 -8.07 14.62 4.88
N LEU A 250 -8.53 14.77 3.63
CA LEU A 250 -7.65 15.10 2.51
C LEU A 250 -7.10 16.53 2.62
N ASN A 251 -7.80 17.44 3.31
CA ASN A 251 -7.27 18.78 3.55
C ASN A 251 -5.97 18.76 4.38
N ASP A 252 -5.81 17.78 5.28
CA ASP A 252 -4.63 17.65 6.12
C ASP A 252 -3.44 17.05 5.34
N VAL A 253 -3.72 16.16 4.38
CA VAL A 253 -2.67 15.41 3.67
C VAL A 253 -2.31 15.96 2.29
N LYS A 254 -3.12 16.83 1.70
CA LYS A 254 -2.81 17.47 0.39
C LYS A 254 -1.51 18.29 0.39
N GLU A 255 -1.06 18.73 1.58
CA GLU A 255 0.21 19.43 1.74
C GLU A 255 1.40 18.54 1.33
N TYR A 256 1.29 17.21 1.43
CA TYR A 256 2.32 16.30 0.92
C TYR A 256 2.53 16.43 -0.61
N GLY A 257 1.43 16.66 -1.36
CA GLY A 257 1.52 16.92 -2.80
C GLY A 257 2.28 18.20 -3.12
N ARG A 258 2.00 19.30 -2.40
CA ARG A 258 2.73 20.57 -2.57
C ARG A 258 4.22 20.40 -2.27
N ARG A 259 4.55 19.72 -1.18
CA ARG A 259 5.94 19.44 -0.78
C ARG A 259 6.67 18.56 -1.81
N ALA A 260 6.01 17.51 -2.30
CA ALA A 260 6.57 16.64 -3.34
C ALA A 260 6.88 17.43 -4.60
N LYS A 261 5.95 18.27 -5.05
CA LYS A 261 6.17 19.12 -6.23
C LYS A 261 7.37 20.04 -6.04
N PHE A 262 7.45 20.78 -4.94
CA PHE A 262 8.59 21.66 -4.64
C PHE A 262 9.92 20.90 -4.64
N MET A 263 10.00 19.79 -3.90
CA MET A 263 11.22 19.00 -3.78
C MET A 263 11.64 18.39 -5.12
N LYS A 264 10.69 17.92 -5.93
CA LYS A 264 10.98 17.44 -7.29
C LYS A 264 11.51 18.54 -8.19
N ASP A 265 10.85 19.72 -8.20
CA ASP A 265 11.27 20.86 -9.02
C ASP A 265 12.73 21.25 -8.69
N VAL A 266 13.10 21.29 -7.41
CA VAL A 266 14.49 21.59 -6.98
C VAL A 266 15.47 20.51 -7.43
N LEU A 267 15.15 19.23 -7.23
CA LEU A 267 16.03 18.11 -7.58
C LEU A 267 16.24 18.04 -9.10
N LEU A 268 15.16 18.12 -9.89
CA LEU A 268 15.24 18.06 -11.34
C LEU A 268 16.02 19.24 -11.94
N ALA A 269 15.91 20.44 -11.35
CA ALA A 269 16.69 21.60 -11.76
C ALA A 269 18.20 21.44 -11.47
N ASN A 270 18.57 20.50 -10.60
CA ASN A 270 19.95 20.25 -10.18
C ASN A 270 20.46 18.85 -10.60
N GLY A 271 20.08 18.41 -11.80
CA GLY A 271 20.66 17.23 -12.47
C GLY A 271 20.14 15.87 -12.05
N PHE A 272 19.19 15.80 -11.11
CA PHE A 272 18.49 14.56 -10.79
C PHE A 272 17.45 14.22 -11.85
N TYR A 273 17.03 12.95 -11.90
CA TYR A 273 15.90 12.51 -12.72
C TYR A 273 15.00 11.56 -11.92
N LEU A 274 13.73 11.47 -12.31
CA LEU A 274 12.77 10.54 -11.71
C LEU A 274 13.08 9.12 -12.18
N VAL A 275 13.08 8.16 -11.24
CA VAL A 275 13.28 6.74 -11.58
C VAL A 275 11.98 6.13 -12.08
N TYR A 276 10.90 6.28 -11.33
CA TYR A 276 9.56 5.84 -11.73
C TYR A 276 8.76 7.06 -12.16
N ASP A 277 8.78 7.39 -13.44
CA ASP A 277 8.11 8.55 -14.02
C ASP A 277 6.93 8.17 -14.94
N ASN A 278 6.79 6.87 -15.27
CA ASN A 278 5.75 6.39 -16.15
C ASN A 278 4.45 6.10 -15.40
N ASP A 279 3.49 7.00 -15.50
CA ASP A 279 2.11 6.77 -15.03
C ASP A 279 1.11 6.81 -16.22
N LEU A 280 1.43 6.03 -17.26
CA LEU A 280 0.65 5.85 -18.49
C LEU A 280 0.38 7.18 -19.23
N GLY A 281 1.40 8.03 -19.29
CA GLY A 281 1.35 9.33 -19.97
C GLY A 281 0.77 10.46 -19.11
N ALA A 282 0.31 10.17 -17.91
CA ALA A 282 -0.04 11.19 -16.92
C ALA A 282 1.18 11.55 -16.05
N PRO A 283 1.28 12.79 -15.55
CA PRO A 283 2.28 13.12 -14.54
C PRO A 283 1.99 12.34 -13.25
N LEU A 284 3.03 12.06 -12.44
CA LEU A 284 2.87 11.45 -11.14
C LEU A 284 1.91 12.28 -10.25
N ALA A 285 1.19 11.58 -9.38
CA ALA A 285 0.14 12.16 -8.55
C ALA A 285 0.63 13.14 -7.46
N ASP A 286 1.94 13.28 -7.27
CA ASP A 286 2.58 14.03 -6.19
C ASP A 286 2.01 13.72 -4.81
N GLY A 287 2.85 13.28 -3.87
CA GLY A 287 2.31 12.92 -2.57
C GLY A 287 3.38 12.65 -1.52
N PHE A 288 3.22 11.52 -0.83
CA PHE A 288 4.04 11.20 0.33
C PHE A 288 5.48 10.82 -0.03
N TYR A 289 5.68 10.20 -1.22
CA TYR A 289 6.96 9.78 -1.75
C TYR A 289 7.12 10.08 -3.23
N PHE A 290 8.36 10.08 -3.68
CA PHE A 290 8.77 9.95 -5.07
C PHE A 290 10.18 9.39 -5.13
N THR A 291 10.64 9.02 -6.31
CA THR A 291 11.94 8.35 -6.49
C THR A 291 12.81 9.13 -7.46
N VAL A 292 14.06 9.32 -7.08
CA VAL A 292 15.03 10.05 -7.91
C VAL A 292 16.36 9.31 -7.96
N GLN A 293 17.11 9.60 -9.03
CA GLN A 293 18.48 9.17 -9.20
C GLN A 293 19.33 10.35 -9.66
N TYR A 294 20.65 10.28 -9.38
CA TYR A 294 21.66 11.20 -9.88
C TYR A 294 22.65 10.45 -10.77
N PRO A 295 23.03 10.99 -11.96
CA PRO A 295 23.91 10.29 -12.90
C PRO A 295 25.24 9.89 -12.29
N GLY A 296 25.70 8.67 -12.58
CA GLY A 296 27.03 8.20 -12.17
C GLY A 296 27.13 7.65 -10.74
N MET A 297 26.03 7.64 -9.97
CA MET A 297 26.01 7.08 -8.61
C MET A 297 25.07 5.88 -8.54
N ASN A 298 25.41 4.88 -7.73
CA ASN A 298 24.48 3.82 -7.34
C ASN A 298 23.67 4.24 -6.10
N ASP A 299 22.69 3.44 -5.68
CA ASP A 299 21.78 3.70 -4.55
C ASP A 299 22.52 4.05 -3.26
N LEU A 300 23.54 3.26 -2.94
CA LEU A 300 24.29 3.40 -1.69
C LEU A 300 25.20 4.64 -1.73
N GLU A 301 25.83 4.91 -2.87
CA GLU A 301 26.64 6.10 -3.08
C GLU A 301 25.79 7.36 -2.98
N LEU A 302 24.64 7.39 -3.69
CA LEU A 302 23.74 8.53 -3.63
C LEU A 302 23.17 8.74 -2.22
N THR A 303 22.80 7.66 -1.54
CA THR A 303 22.35 7.74 -0.13
C THR A 303 23.41 8.33 0.77
N ARG A 304 24.66 7.89 0.64
CA ARG A 304 25.79 8.38 1.45
C ARG A 304 26.07 9.85 1.18
N GLU A 305 26.17 10.22 -0.10
CA GLU A 305 26.48 11.59 -0.49
C GLU A 305 25.37 12.55 -0.01
N LEU A 306 24.10 12.26 -0.24
CA LEU A 306 22.99 13.09 0.26
C LEU A 306 23.00 13.24 1.78
N MET A 307 23.43 12.22 2.52
CA MET A 307 23.58 12.32 3.98
C MET A 307 24.64 13.35 4.41
N TYR A 308 25.74 13.52 3.66
CA TYR A 308 26.72 14.57 3.94
C TYR A 308 26.13 15.97 3.82
N TYR A 309 25.11 16.14 2.97
CA TYR A 309 24.36 17.39 2.85
C TYR A 309 23.16 17.45 3.81
N GLY A 310 23.04 16.47 4.74
CA GLY A 310 21.98 16.41 5.74
C GLY A 310 20.60 16.05 5.17
N ILE A 311 20.56 15.31 4.06
CA ILE A 311 19.35 14.82 3.40
C ILE A 311 19.28 13.30 3.57
N ALA A 312 18.39 12.83 4.43
CA ALA A 312 18.18 11.40 4.67
C ALA A 312 17.21 10.83 3.64
N VAL A 313 17.64 9.79 2.95
CA VAL A 313 16.88 9.10 1.90
C VAL A 313 16.88 7.59 2.12
N PHE A 314 16.14 6.85 1.31
CA PHE A 314 16.05 5.40 1.40
C PHE A 314 16.40 4.77 0.04
N PRO A 315 17.39 3.86 -0.03
CA PRO A 315 17.82 3.26 -1.29
C PRO A 315 16.73 2.33 -1.87
N LEU A 316 16.59 2.32 -3.21
CA LEU A 316 15.54 1.60 -3.90
C LEU A 316 15.75 0.09 -3.95
N ASP A 317 17.00 -0.39 -3.93
CA ASP A 317 17.32 -1.81 -3.89
C ASP A 317 16.65 -2.51 -2.70
N THR A 318 16.64 -1.86 -1.52
CA THR A 318 16.00 -2.39 -0.31
C THR A 318 14.48 -2.47 -0.42
N MET A 319 13.89 -1.83 -1.43
CA MET A 319 12.45 -1.84 -1.72
C MET A 319 12.07 -2.78 -2.86
N GLY A 320 13.02 -3.59 -3.33
CA GLY A 320 12.81 -4.57 -4.39
C GLY A 320 12.83 -3.99 -5.79
N SER A 321 13.31 -2.76 -5.97
CA SER A 321 13.54 -2.16 -7.28
C SER A 321 14.72 -2.81 -8.00
N ASN A 322 14.59 -3.01 -9.30
CA ASN A 322 15.70 -3.36 -10.18
C ASN A 322 16.46 -2.10 -10.67
N GLU A 323 15.89 -0.92 -10.46
CA GLU A 323 16.46 0.35 -10.85
C GLU A 323 17.25 0.95 -9.69
N GLN A 324 18.30 1.70 -10.04
CA GLN A 324 19.08 2.46 -9.08
C GLN A 324 18.38 3.76 -8.70
N GLY A 325 18.55 4.20 -7.46
CA GLY A 325 18.02 5.47 -7.01
C GLY A 325 17.59 5.46 -5.53
N VAL A 326 16.96 6.53 -5.13
CA VAL A 326 16.52 6.72 -3.75
C VAL A 326 15.09 7.19 -3.66
N ARG A 327 14.41 6.80 -2.58
CA ARG A 327 13.10 7.31 -2.21
C ARG A 327 13.24 8.59 -1.40
N ILE A 328 12.59 9.65 -1.83
CA ILE A 328 12.37 10.88 -1.09
C ILE A 328 11.07 10.80 -0.31
N CYS A 329 11.07 11.25 0.95
CA CYS A 329 9.89 11.32 1.81
C CYS A 329 9.56 12.77 2.16
N THR A 330 8.31 13.19 1.92
CA THR A 330 7.87 14.58 2.10
C THR A 330 7.29 14.88 3.48
N SER A 331 7.10 13.85 4.33
CA SER A 331 6.26 13.95 5.53
C SER A 331 6.80 14.89 6.61
N PHE A 332 8.11 14.95 6.79
CA PHE A 332 8.77 15.83 7.77
C PHE A 332 9.30 17.14 7.17
N PHE A 333 9.10 17.34 5.87
CA PHE A 333 9.56 18.54 5.20
C PHE A 333 8.58 19.69 5.45
N SER A 334 9.08 20.80 5.97
CA SER A 334 8.29 22.01 6.24
C SER A 334 8.64 23.15 5.29
N LYS A 335 7.77 24.16 5.20
CA LYS A 335 7.99 25.33 4.36
C LYS A 335 9.23 26.13 4.77
N GLU A 336 9.53 26.15 6.06
CA GLU A 336 10.72 26.83 6.61
C GLU A 336 12.03 26.16 6.18
N GLN A 337 11.97 24.88 5.80
CA GLN A 337 13.12 24.11 5.33
C GLN A 337 13.36 24.26 3.81
N GLU A 338 12.43 24.85 3.07
CA GLU A 338 12.55 24.98 1.61
C GLU A 338 13.86 25.69 1.17
N PRO A 339 14.26 26.83 1.74
CA PRO A 339 15.50 27.51 1.31
C PRO A 339 16.75 26.67 1.61
N MET A 340 16.79 26.02 2.77
CA MET A 340 17.92 25.17 3.17
C MET A 340 18.02 23.93 2.28
N PHE A 341 16.89 23.34 1.91
CA PHE A 341 16.87 22.18 1.00
C PHE A 341 17.39 22.56 -0.38
N GLN A 342 16.95 23.68 -0.92
CA GLN A 342 17.41 24.19 -2.20
C GLN A 342 18.92 24.45 -2.19
N GLU A 343 19.43 25.17 -1.20
CA GLU A 343 20.86 25.47 -1.03
C GLU A 343 21.70 24.19 -0.98
N ARG A 344 21.25 23.17 -0.23
CA ARG A 344 21.97 21.91 -0.10
C ARG A 344 22.00 21.10 -1.39
N ILE A 345 20.93 21.09 -2.15
CA ILE A 345 20.87 20.40 -3.45
C ILE A 345 21.70 21.14 -4.50
N GLU A 346 21.67 22.46 -4.52
CA GLU A 346 22.54 23.27 -5.39
C GLU A 346 24.02 23.00 -5.07
N LEU A 347 24.39 22.99 -3.79
CA LEU A 347 25.75 22.69 -3.35
C LEU A 347 26.17 21.26 -3.73
N PHE A 348 25.28 20.28 -3.55
CA PHE A 348 25.50 18.90 -3.99
C PHE A 348 25.81 18.87 -5.50
N HIS A 349 24.97 19.48 -6.32
CA HIS A 349 25.11 19.49 -7.77
C HIS A 349 26.42 20.16 -8.24
N HIS A 350 26.85 21.22 -7.55
CA HIS A 350 28.13 21.90 -7.87
C HIS A 350 29.37 21.08 -7.56
N GLN A 351 29.26 20.09 -6.69
CA GLN A 351 30.39 19.25 -6.27
C GLN A 351 30.45 17.91 -6.99
N HIS A 352 29.41 17.56 -7.70
CA HIS A 352 29.27 16.30 -8.46
C HIS A 352 28.92 16.56 -9.93
#